data_7beec65178cdcf8ba097ef827843cdfb
#
_entry.id   7beec65178cdcf8ba097ef827843cdfb
#
_cell.length_a   1.000
_cell.length_b   1.000
_cell.length_c   1.000
_cell.angle_alpha   90.00
_cell.angle_beta   90.00
_cell.angle_gamma   90.00
#
_symmetry.space_group_name_H-M   'P 1'
#
loop_
_entity.id
_entity.type
_entity.pdbx_description
1 polymer ?
#
loop_
_entity_poly.entity_id
_entity_poly.type
_entity_poly.pdbx_seq_one_letter_code
_entity_poly.pdbx_strand_id
1 'polypeptide(L)'
;LLGRLKQERWGGILFQKGLLADQRRLTIRLQQASQIPLLIALDGEWGLNMRLKDAPRYPRNLALSRKKNSMIILQYAHEVARQCRLMGIHINFAPVLDINSNPKNPVIGSRSFGSSVRVVSELGRIYSIGLETNGVLSVAKHFPGHGDTSEDSHKTLPTVSATKERMQEMELAPFRYYIENNLGGIMTAHLRVPAYDASGRPASLSPLITT
;
A
#
# COMPACT_ATOMS: atom_id res chain seq x y z
N LEU A 1 -14.19 -14.32 -17.57
CA LEU A 1 -13.06 -14.34 -16.62
C LEU A 1 -12.43 -15.74 -16.53
N LEU A 2 -13.19 -16.78 -16.16
CA LEU A 2 -12.68 -18.15 -15.99
C LEU A 2 -12.08 -18.75 -17.28
N GLY A 3 -12.66 -18.48 -18.45
CA GLY A 3 -12.11 -18.91 -19.75
C GLY A 3 -10.75 -18.30 -20.03
N ARG A 4 -10.61 -17.00 -19.82
CA ARG A 4 -9.32 -16.29 -19.98
C ARG A 4 -8.26 -16.78 -18.99
N LEU A 5 -8.62 -17.01 -17.74
CA LEU A 5 -7.71 -17.53 -16.73
C LEU A 5 -7.04 -18.84 -17.16
N LYS A 6 -7.82 -19.77 -17.76
CA LYS A 6 -7.30 -21.05 -18.25
C LYS A 6 -6.35 -20.89 -19.45
N GLN A 7 -6.60 -19.90 -20.30
CA GLN A 7 -5.81 -19.65 -21.51
C GLN A 7 -4.54 -18.84 -21.22
N GLU A 8 -4.66 -17.79 -20.39
CA GLU A 8 -3.61 -16.77 -20.20
C GLU A 8 -2.67 -17.05 -19.00
N ARG A 9 -2.95 -18.07 -18.17
CA ARG A 9 -2.13 -18.47 -17.01
C ARG A 9 -1.76 -17.32 -16.09
N TRP A 10 -2.74 -16.59 -15.57
CA TRP A 10 -2.52 -15.47 -14.67
C TRP A 10 -1.80 -15.88 -13.40
N GLY A 11 -0.86 -15.05 -12.92
CA GLY A 11 -0.16 -15.26 -11.65
C GLY A 11 -0.94 -14.78 -10.43
N GLY A 12 -1.88 -13.83 -10.62
CA GLY A 12 -2.66 -13.28 -9.50
C GLY A 12 -3.79 -12.37 -9.93
N ILE A 13 -4.58 -11.93 -8.95
CA ILE A 13 -5.75 -11.07 -9.16
C ILE A 13 -5.81 -10.01 -8.07
N LEU A 14 -6.06 -8.77 -8.47
CA LEU A 14 -6.35 -7.64 -7.60
C LEU A 14 -7.87 -7.40 -7.53
N PHE A 15 -8.44 -7.53 -6.35
CA PHE A 15 -9.83 -7.17 -6.09
C PHE A 15 -9.97 -5.67 -5.80
N GLN A 16 -10.95 -5.00 -6.44
CA GLN A 16 -11.17 -3.57 -6.29
C GLN A 16 -12.34 -3.23 -5.37
N LYS A 17 -13.52 -3.77 -5.61
CA LYS A 17 -14.76 -3.46 -4.86
C LYS A 17 -15.68 -4.67 -4.86
N GLY A 18 -16.44 -4.82 -3.77
CA GLY A 18 -17.43 -5.90 -3.69
C GLY A 18 -18.06 -6.04 -2.31
N LEU A 19 -18.56 -7.24 -2.09
CA LEU A 19 -19.06 -7.75 -0.81
C LEU A 19 -18.20 -8.95 -0.38
N LEU A 20 -18.10 -9.21 0.91
CA LEU A 20 -17.30 -10.29 1.48
C LEU A 20 -17.67 -11.66 0.88
N ALA A 21 -18.96 -11.99 0.88
CA ALA A 21 -19.42 -13.29 0.38
C ALA A 21 -19.13 -13.48 -1.12
N ASP A 22 -19.31 -12.43 -1.91
CA ASP A 22 -19.09 -12.49 -3.36
C ASP A 22 -17.60 -12.62 -3.69
N GLN A 23 -16.74 -11.84 -3.04
CA GLN A 23 -15.30 -11.96 -3.24
C GLN A 23 -14.81 -13.35 -2.83
N ARG A 24 -15.19 -13.83 -1.66
CA ARG A 24 -14.76 -15.17 -1.18
C ARG A 24 -15.18 -16.27 -2.16
N ARG A 25 -16.43 -16.24 -2.61
CA ARG A 25 -16.95 -17.20 -3.60
C ARG A 25 -16.17 -17.12 -4.92
N LEU A 26 -15.89 -15.90 -5.39
CA LEU A 26 -15.11 -15.72 -6.62
C LEU A 26 -13.66 -16.18 -6.44
N THR A 27 -13.02 -15.88 -5.32
CA THR A 27 -11.66 -16.36 -5.00
C THR A 27 -11.59 -17.88 -5.07
N ILE A 28 -12.52 -18.59 -4.42
CA ILE A 28 -12.56 -20.07 -4.44
C ILE A 28 -12.70 -20.58 -5.88
N ARG A 29 -13.65 -20.04 -6.66
CA ARG A 29 -13.87 -20.46 -8.06
C ARG A 29 -12.65 -20.22 -8.96
N LEU A 30 -11.94 -19.10 -8.75
CA LEU A 30 -10.75 -18.75 -9.51
C LEU A 30 -9.58 -19.68 -9.15
N GLN A 31 -9.37 -19.95 -7.87
CA GLN A 31 -8.34 -20.89 -7.42
C GLN A 31 -8.58 -22.31 -7.96
N GLN A 32 -9.84 -22.79 -7.90
CA GLN A 32 -10.20 -24.11 -8.46
C GLN A 32 -10.03 -24.20 -9.99
N ALA A 33 -10.18 -23.09 -10.71
CA ALA A 33 -10.05 -23.06 -12.17
C ALA A 33 -8.61 -22.82 -12.64
N SER A 34 -7.71 -22.39 -11.76
CA SER A 34 -6.32 -22.07 -12.07
C SER A 34 -5.45 -23.32 -11.99
N GLN A 35 -4.53 -23.46 -12.97
CA GLN A 35 -3.52 -24.53 -12.95
C GLN A 35 -2.37 -24.21 -11.94
N ILE A 36 -2.10 -22.94 -11.72
CA ILE A 36 -1.11 -22.45 -10.77
C ILE A 36 -1.86 -21.62 -9.74
N PRO A 37 -1.63 -21.84 -8.43
CA PRO A 37 -2.30 -21.04 -7.38
C PRO A 37 -2.11 -19.55 -7.61
N LEU A 38 -3.22 -18.81 -7.57
CA LEU A 38 -3.23 -17.37 -7.80
C LEU A 38 -2.81 -16.60 -6.55
N LEU A 39 -1.99 -15.59 -6.71
CA LEU A 39 -1.82 -14.55 -5.70
C LEU A 39 -3.04 -13.63 -5.72
N ILE A 40 -3.68 -13.49 -4.56
CA ILE A 40 -4.84 -12.60 -4.40
C ILE A 40 -4.40 -11.37 -3.64
N ALA A 41 -4.63 -10.20 -4.21
CA ALA A 41 -4.27 -8.91 -3.65
C ALA A 41 -5.49 -8.00 -3.46
N LEU A 42 -5.37 -7.05 -2.52
CA LEU A 42 -6.38 -6.04 -2.25
C LEU A 42 -5.73 -4.82 -1.59
N ASP A 43 -6.31 -3.62 -1.80
CA ASP A 43 -6.00 -2.44 -1.00
C ASP A 43 -6.83 -2.43 0.29
N GLY A 44 -6.21 -2.74 1.40
CA GLY A 44 -6.86 -2.75 2.72
C GLY A 44 -6.13 -1.86 3.73
N GLU A 45 -5.86 -0.59 3.38
CA GLU A 45 -5.07 0.35 4.20
C GLU A 45 -5.66 0.53 5.61
N TRP A 46 -6.99 0.59 5.72
CA TRP A 46 -7.74 0.62 6.98
C TRP A 46 -8.68 -0.59 7.11
N GLY A 47 -8.20 -1.76 6.69
CA GLY A 47 -8.97 -3.01 6.70
C GLY A 47 -9.78 -3.21 5.41
N LEU A 48 -10.43 -4.35 5.32
CA LEU A 48 -11.13 -4.76 4.10
C LEU A 48 -12.30 -3.85 3.71
N ASN A 49 -12.86 -3.09 4.67
CA ASN A 49 -13.94 -2.14 4.37
C ASN A 49 -13.54 -1.04 3.36
N MET A 50 -12.25 -0.80 3.15
CA MET A 50 -11.78 0.07 2.08
C MET A 50 -12.33 -0.38 0.71
N ARG A 51 -12.51 -1.66 0.50
CA ARG A 51 -12.94 -2.29 -0.77
C ARG A 51 -14.23 -3.09 -0.65
N LEU A 52 -14.45 -3.75 0.48
CA LEU A 52 -15.60 -4.64 0.71
C LEU A 52 -16.57 -3.96 1.68
N LYS A 53 -17.72 -3.53 1.16
CA LYS A 53 -18.65 -2.61 1.85
C LYS A 53 -19.23 -3.14 3.15
N ASP A 54 -19.37 -4.45 3.28
CA ASP A 54 -19.93 -5.16 4.43
C ASP A 54 -18.87 -5.67 5.42
N ALA A 55 -17.57 -5.35 5.17
CA ALA A 55 -16.51 -5.64 6.12
C ALA A 55 -16.53 -4.66 7.31
N PRO A 56 -15.97 -5.06 8.47
CA PRO A 56 -15.85 -4.17 9.64
C PRO A 56 -15.10 -2.88 9.30
N ARG A 57 -15.59 -1.76 9.85
CA ARG A 57 -15.00 -0.43 9.65
C ARG A 57 -14.00 -0.10 10.74
N TYR A 58 -12.84 0.39 10.33
CA TYR A 58 -11.78 0.84 11.23
C TYR A 58 -11.41 2.30 10.96
N PRO A 59 -10.82 2.98 11.96
CA PRO A 59 -10.25 4.30 11.75
C PRO A 59 -9.13 4.27 10.73
N ARG A 60 -8.91 5.39 10.03
CA ARG A 60 -7.77 5.57 9.13
C ARG A 60 -6.47 5.77 9.93
N ASN A 61 -5.34 5.55 9.27
CA ASN A 61 -4.01 5.54 9.87
C ASN A 61 -3.70 6.80 10.71
N LEU A 62 -4.05 8.00 10.23
CA LEU A 62 -3.83 9.24 10.98
C LEU A 62 -4.59 9.26 12.32
N ALA A 63 -5.79 8.71 12.37
CA ALA A 63 -6.57 8.64 13.62
C ALA A 63 -5.97 7.61 14.59
N LEU A 64 -5.47 6.49 14.08
CA LEU A 64 -4.79 5.46 14.87
C LEU A 64 -3.46 5.97 15.42
N SER A 65 -2.65 6.67 14.62
CA SER A 65 -1.35 7.23 15.06
C SER A 65 -1.47 8.21 16.20
N ARG A 66 -2.57 8.99 16.26
CA ARG A 66 -2.85 9.94 17.34
C ARG A 66 -3.03 9.28 18.71
N LYS A 67 -3.29 7.99 18.78
CA LYS A 67 -3.38 7.24 20.05
C LYS A 67 -2.02 7.08 20.74
N LYS A 68 -0.92 7.36 20.05
CA LYS A 68 0.47 7.26 20.56
C LYS A 68 0.78 5.91 21.23
N ASN A 69 0.14 4.85 20.76
CA ASN A 69 0.30 3.49 21.27
C ASN A 69 0.55 2.53 20.11
N SER A 70 1.78 2.08 19.98
CA SER A 70 2.21 1.16 18.92
C SER A 70 1.54 -0.21 19.00
N MET A 71 1.16 -0.67 20.19
CA MET A 71 0.44 -1.94 20.36
C MET A 71 -0.93 -1.92 19.71
N ILE A 72 -1.60 -0.77 19.68
CA ILE A 72 -2.88 -0.62 18.95
C ILE A 72 -2.66 -0.86 17.45
N ILE A 73 -1.55 -0.35 16.88
CA ILE A 73 -1.22 -0.55 15.46
C ILE A 73 -0.92 -2.02 15.20
N LEU A 74 -0.18 -2.69 16.07
CA LEU A 74 0.12 -4.12 15.92
C LEU A 74 -1.15 -4.98 15.99
N GLN A 75 -2.00 -4.77 16.99
CA GLN A 75 -3.28 -5.49 17.13
C GLN A 75 -4.21 -5.25 15.94
N TYR A 76 -4.25 -4.01 15.47
CA TYR A 76 -5.00 -3.64 14.28
C TYR A 76 -4.48 -4.36 13.03
N ALA A 77 -3.17 -4.42 12.82
CA ALA A 77 -2.57 -5.11 11.70
C ALA A 77 -2.82 -6.63 11.75
N HIS A 78 -2.76 -7.23 12.95
CA HIS A 78 -3.15 -8.64 13.16
C HIS A 78 -4.60 -8.90 12.75
N GLU A 79 -5.52 -8.01 13.13
CA GLU A 79 -6.92 -8.14 12.74
C GLU A 79 -7.13 -7.99 11.23
N VAL A 80 -6.45 -7.02 10.59
CA VAL A 80 -6.49 -6.88 9.13
C VAL A 80 -5.94 -8.14 8.45
N ALA A 81 -4.82 -8.68 8.93
CA ALA A 81 -4.26 -9.93 8.41
C ALA A 81 -5.23 -11.11 8.58
N ARG A 82 -5.87 -11.24 9.74
CA ARG A 82 -6.90 -12.25 9.98
C ARG A 82 -8.04 -12.17 8.97
N GLN A 83 -8.54 -10.95 8.69
CA GLN A 83 -9.57 -10.73 7.68
C GLN A 83 -9.08 -11.11 6.28
N CYS A 84 -7.87 -10.70 5.90
CA CYS A 84 -7.27 -11.07 4.63
C CYS A 84 -7.21 -12.59 4.46
N ARG A 85 -6.73 -13.32 5.45
CA ARG A 85 -6.63 -14.79 5.42
C ARG A 85 -8.00 -15.47 5.27
N LEU A 86 -9.01 -15.00 6.00
CA LEU A 86 -10.37 -15.52 5.88
C LEU A 86 -10.96 -15.35 4.47
N MET A 87 -10.50 -14.33 3.75
CA MET A 87 -10.93 -14.02 2.39
C MET A 87 -10.03 -14.63 1.31
N GLY A 88 -8.95 -15.33 1.70
CA GLY A 88 -7.96 -15.89 0.78
C GLY A 88 -7.10 -14.81 0.12
N ILE A 89 -6.89 -13.68 0.78
CA ILE A 89 -6.02 -12.59 0.34
C ILE A 89 -4.61 -12.85 0.85
N HIS A 90 -3.63 -12.87 -0.06
CA HIS A 90 -2.22 -13.14 0.22
C HIS A 90 -1.41 -11.85 0.35
N ILE A 91 -1.82 -10.78 -0.36
CA ILE A 91 -1.09 -9.52 -0.45
C ILE A 91 -2.04 -8.37 -0.08
N ASN A 92 -1.65 -7.56 0.91
CA ASN A 92 -2.32 -6.30 1.20
C ASN A 92 -1.44 -5.14 0.72
N PHE A 93 -1.95 -4.29 -0.19
CA PHE A 93 -1.28 -3.08 -0.63
C PHE A 93 -1.36 -1.98 0.44
N ALA A 94 -0.64 -2.24 1.53
CA ALA A 94 -0.46 -1.41 2.71
C ALA A 94 0.85 -1.84 3.41
N PRO A 95 1.49 -0.95 4.17
CA PRO A 95 1.07 0.37 4.64
C PRO A 95 1.29 1.51 3.65
N VAL A 96 0.63 2.66 3.92
CA VAL A 96 0.97 3.94 3.31
C VAL A 96 2.13 4.55 4.08
N LEU A 97 3.30 4.66 3.43
CA LEU A 97 4.53 5.25 3.99
C LEU A 97 4.75 6.70 3.53
N ASP A 98 3.81 7.26 2.77
CA ASP A 98 3.85 8.68 2.40
C ASP A 98 3.76 9.55 3.65
N ILE A 99 4.69 10.50 3.77
CA ILE A 99 4.66 11.49 4.84
C ILE A 99 3.71 12.60 4.42
N ASN A 100 2.68 12.88 5.21
CA ASN A 100 1.73 13.95 4.92
C ASN A 100 2.34 15.32 5.21
N SER A 101 3.34 15.71 4.40
CA SER A 101 4.10 16.95 4.55
C SER A 101 3.32 18.17 4.00
N ASN A 102 2.49 17.96 2.98
CA ASN A 102 1.64 18.98 2.40
C ASN A 102 0.19 18.85 2.88
N PRO A 103 -0.31 19.78 3.72
CA PRO A 103 -1.71 19.74 4.18
C PRO A 103 -2.76 19.87 3.07
N LYS A 104 -2.36 20.40 1.89
CA LYS A 104 -3.22 20.56 0.72
C LYS A 104 -3.24 19.32 -0.17
N ASN A 105 -2.48 18.27 0.18
CA ASN A 105 -2.46 17.04 -0.60
C ASN A 105 -3.85 16.38 -0.64
N PRO A 106 -4.48 16.22 -1.83
CA PRO A 106 -5.84 15.71 -1.94
C PRO A 106 -5.92 14.17 -1.82
N VAL A 107 -4.77 13.49 -1.89
CA VAL A 107 -4.71 12.02 -2.05
C VAL A 107 -4.31 11.32 -0.76
N ILE A 108 -3.28 11.81 -0.07
CA ILE A 108 -2.68 11.13 1.08
C ILE A 108 -3.43 11.47 2.38
N GLY A 109 -3.34 12.68 2.87
CA GLY A 109 -4.12 13.14 4.03
C GLY A 109 -4.19 12.12 5.17
N SER A 110 -5.40 11.72 5.51
CA SER A 110 -5.69 10.79 6.60
C SER A 110 -5.26 9.32 6.36
N ARG A 111 -4.80 8.99 5.15
CA ARG A 111 -4.24 7.67 4.81
C ARG A 111 -2.84 7.49 5.41
N SER A 112 -2.07 8.57 5.54
CA SER A 112 -0.76 8.57 6.20
C SER A 112 -0.88 8.36 7.71
N PHE A 113 0.19 7.85 8.34
CA PHE A 113 0.33 7.86 9.81
C PHE A 113 0.68 9.24 10.37
N GLY A 114 1.05 10.22 9.53
CA GLY A 114 1.31 11.59 9.93
C GLY A 114 2.32 12.33 9.08
N SER A 115 2.84 13.44 9.63
CA SER A 115 3.82 14.32 8.98
C SER A 115 5.25 14.15 9.51
N SER A 116 5.47 13.25 10.47
CA SER A 116 6.78 12.96 11.05
C SER A 116 7.39 11.72 10.42
N VAL A 117 8.61 11.83 9.88
CA VAL A 117 9.41 10.72 9.34
C VAL A 117 9.45 9.56 10.33
N ARG A 118 9.83 9.83 11.59
CA ARG A 118 9.94 8.82 12.64
C ARG A 118 8.63 8.09 12.88
N VAL A 119 7.52 8.81 12.97
CA VAL A 119 6.20 8.22 13.25
C VAL A 119 5.75 7.35 12.08
N VAL A 120 5.88 7.84 10.84
CA VAL A 120 5.48 7.09 9.63
C VAL A 120 6.33 5.83 9.47
N SER A 121 7.65 5.94 9.64
CA SER A 121 8.57 4.80 9.53
C SER A 121 8.25 3.73 10.56
N GLU A 122 8.13 4.11 11.84
CA GLU A 122 7.93 3.16 12.91
C GLU A 122 6.56 2.50 12.88
N LEU A 123 5.48 3.28 12.73
CA LEU A 123 4.13 2.71 12.68
C LEU A 123 3.90 1.91 11.40
N GLY A 124 4.48 2.34 10.27
CA GLY A 124 4.46 1.57 9.02
C GLY A 124 5.15 0.21 9.19
N ARG A 125 6.34 0.18 9.81
CA ARG A 125 7.05 -1.07 10.13
C ARG A 125 6.22 -1.99 11.02
N ILE A 126 5.66 -1.46 12.12
CA ILE A 126 4.85 -2.26 13.06
C ILE A 126 3.61 -2.84 12.35
N TYR A 127 2.96 -2.04 11.51
CA TYR A 127 1.82 -2.50 10.72
C TYR A 127 2.23 -3.64 9.77
N SER A 128 3.37 -3.50 9.08
CA SER A 128 3.88 -4.52 8.16
C SER A 128 4.24 -5.82 8.89
N ILE A 129 4.95 -5.72 10.02
CA ILE A 129 5.25 -6.88 10.87
C ILE A 129 3.95 -7.60 11.26
N GLY A 130 2.92 -6.84 11.67
CA GLY A 130 1.63 -7.43 12.05
C GLY A 130 0.93 -8.16 10.90
N LEU A 131 1.07 -7.68 9.66
CA LEU A 131 0.58 -8.40 8.49
C LEU A 131 1.39 -9.68 8.22
N GLU A 132 2.71 -9.55 8.14
CA GLU A 132 3.61 -10.61 7.66
C GLU A 132 3.78 -11.76 8.65
N THR A 133 3.85 -11.46 9.93
CA THR A 133 3.83 -12.50 10.97
C THR A 133 2.53 -13.31 10.99
N ASN A 134 1.49 -12.81 10.34
CA ASN A 134 0.21 -13.51 10.14
C ASN A 134 0.00 -14.01 8.70
N GLY A 135 1.07 -14.10 7.89
CA GLY A 135 1.05 -14.72 6.57
C GLY A 135 0.40 -13.87 5.46
N VAL A 136 0.36 -12.56 5.62
CA VAL A 136 -0.11 -11.62 4.59
C VAL A 136 1.04 -10.69 4.20
N LEU A 137 1.48 -10.76 2.95
CA LEU A 137 2.56 -9.91 2.43
C LEU A 137 2.14 -8.45 2.47
N SER A 138 2.95 -7.60 3.09
CA SER A 138 2.77 -6.15 3.06
C SER A 138 3.40 -5.54 1.81
N VAL A 139 2.81 -4.45 1.30
CA VAL A 139 3.36 -3.68 0.18
C VAL A 139 3.29 -2.20 0.51
N ALA A 140 4.44 -1.64 0.85
CA ALA A 140 4.58 -0.23 1.20
C ALA A 140 4.37 0.68 -0.01
N LYS A 141 3.67 1.81 0.18
CA LYS A 141 3.31 2.71 -0.92
C LYS A 141 3.26 4.17 -0.47
N HIS A 142 3.43 5.13 -1.40
CA HIS A 142 3.61 5.08 -2.84
C HIS A 142 5.02 5.59 -3.17
N PHE A 143 5.96 4.70 -3.44
CA PHE A 143 7.36 5.05 -3.70
C PHE A 143 7.50 5.93 -4.95
N PRO A 144 8.35 6.97 -4.95
CA PRO A 144 9.31 7.37 -3.91
C PRO A 144 8.76 8.36 -2.86
N GLY A 145 7.44 8.54 -2.73
CA GLY A 145 6.76 9.41 -1.78
C GLY A 145 5.80 10.38 -2.46
N HIS A 146 4.51 10.25 -2.15
CA HIS A 146 3.42 11.04 -2.74
C HIS A 146 2.93 12.16 -1.82
N GLY A 147 3.47 12.27 -0.60
CA GLY A 147 2.90 13.12 0.45
C GLY A 147 3.04 14.62 0.26
N ASP A 148 4.03 15.08 -0.52
CA ASP A 148 4.30 16.49 -0.79
C ASP A 148 3.59 17.03 -2.04
N THR A 149 2.90 16.20 -2.82
CA THR A 149 2.23 16.64 -4.05
C THR A 149 0.93 17.40 -3.75
N SER A 150 0.57 18.32 -4.63
CA SER A 150 -0.70 19.07 -4.60
C SER A 150 -1.74 18.56 -5.59
N GLU A 151 -1.41 17.53 -6.36
CA GLU A 151 -2.23 16.99 -7.43
C GLU A 151 -2.51 15.49 -7.23
N ASP A 152 -3.59 15.01 -7.85
CA ASP A 152 -4.00 13.61 -7.82
C ASP A 152 -3.36 12.84 -8.99
N SER A 153 -2.53 11.85 -8.69
CA SER A 153 -1.85 10.99 -9.68
C SER A 153 -2.79 10.15 -10.55
N HIS A 154 -4.07 10.03 -10.19
CA HIS A 154 -5.07 9.39 -11.04
C HIS A 154 -5.64 10.31 -12.12
N LYS A 155 -5.39 11.62 -12.03
CA LYS A 155 -5.93 12.63 -12.96
C LYS A 155 -4.84 13.31 -13.77
N THR A 156 -3.69 13.52 -13.18
CA THR A 156 -2.53 14.18 -13.78
C THR A 156 -1.26 13.38 -13.47
N LEU A 157 -0.12 13.80 -13.99
CA LEU A 157 1.17 13.28 -13.57
C LEU A 157 1.84 14.29 -12.62
N PRO A 158 1.62 14.14 -11.29
CA PRO A 158 2.11 15.11 -10.32
C PRO A 158 3.63 15.15 -10.28
N THR A 159 4.17 16.31 -9.93
CA THR A 159 5.62 16.50 -9.80
C THR A 159 5.98 16.67 -8.33
N VAL A 160 6.98 15.92 -7.88
CA VAL A 160 7.65 16.11 -6.59
C VAL A 160 8.85 17.02 -6.86
N SER A 161 8.73 18.29 -6.45
CA SER A 161 9.74 19.32 -6.71
C SER A 161 10.82 19.42 -5.62
N ALA A 162 10.85 18.48 -4.69
CA ALA A 162 11.84 18.44 -3.62
C ALA A 162 13.25 18.13 -4.16
N THR A 163 14.28 18.67 -3.49
CA THR A 163 15.69 18.33 -3.80
C THR A 163 16.01 16.89 -3.41
N LYS A 164 17.13 16.35 -3.90
CA LYS A 164 17.58 14.99 -3.52
C LYS A 164 17.77 14.86 -2.01
N GLU A 165 18.39 15.86 -1.39
CA GLU A 165 18.67 15.91 0.03
C GLU A 165 17.36 15.84 0.82
N ARG A 166 16.40 16.71 0.47
CA ARG A 166 15.08 16.72 1.09
C ARG A 166 14.38 15.35 0.95
N MET A 167 14.40 14.78 -0.26
CA MET A 167 13.78 13.48 -0.49
C MET A 167 14.43 12.36 0.32
N GLN A 168 15.76 12.37 0.46
CA GLN A 168 16.47 11.38 1.26
C GLN A 168 16.15 11.47 2.75
N GLU A 169 15.98 12.69 3.26
CA GLU A 169 15.69 12.95 4.67
C GLU A 169 14.21 12.72 5.03
N MET A 170 13.31 12.89 4.08
CA MET A 170 11.87 12.81 4.31
C MET A 170 11.21 11.70 3.50
N GLU A 171 10.94 11.94 2.22
CA GLU A 171 10.07 11.09 1.42
C GLU A 171 10.57 9.63 1.32
N LEU A 172 11.88 9.45 1.14
CA LEU A 172 12.52 8.13 0.99
C LEU A 172 12.85 7.44 2.33
N ALA A 173 12.97 8.21 3.41
CA ALA A 173 13.41 7.65 4.69
C ALA A 173 12.50 6.52 5.22
N PRO A 174 11.15 6.60 5.18
CA PRO A 174 10.30 5.49 5.60
C PRO A 174 10.46 4.24 4.73
N PHE A 175 10.67 4.40 3.41
CA PHE A 175 10.89 3.28 2.50
C PHE A 175 12.23 2.60 2.74
N ARG A 176 13.29 3.38 2.98
CA ARG A 176 14.60 2.84 3.36
C ARG A 176 14.48 2.04 4.65
N TYR A 177 13.85 2.59 5.68
CA TYR A 177 13.62 1.90 6.94
C TYR A 177 12.82 0.60 6.76
N TYR A 178 11.84 0.59 5.87
CA TYR A 178 11.07 -0.59 5.51
C TYR A 178 11.94 -1.67 4.87
N ILE A 179 12.79 -1.29 3.90
CA ILE A 179 13.71 -2.20 3.21
C ILE A 179 14.73 -2.80 4.19
N GLU A 180 15.33 -1.96 5.05
CA GLU A 180 16.32 -2.39 6.05
C GLU A 180 15.74 -3.38 7.07
N ASN A 181 14.44 -3.43 7.24
CA ASN A 181 13.74 -4.41 8.08
C ASN A 181 13.31 -5.67 7.29
N ASN A 182 13.75 -5.86 6.05
CA ASN A 182 13.44 -7.00 5.18
C ASN A 182 11.92 -7.26 5.04
N LEU A 183 11.14 -6.22 4.95
CA LEU A 183 9.69 -6.31 4.80
C LEU A 183 9.29 -6.43 3.32
N GLY A 184 8.17 -7.01 3.08
CA GLY A 184 7.44 -7.37 1.88
C GLY A 184 7.83 -6.72 0.55
N GLY A 185 6.90 -5.99 -0.05
CA GLY A 185 7.06 -5.34 -1.35
C GLY A 185 6.93 -3.83 -1.30
N ILE A 186 7.24 -3.19 -2.42
CA ILE A 186 7.07 -1.74 -2.61
C ILE A 186 6.25 -1.47 -3.87
N MET A 187 5.26 -0.59 -3.75
CA MET A 187 4.47 -0.11 -4.88
C MET A 187 5.01 1.25 -5.34
N THR A 188 5.44 1.31 -6.60
CA THR A 188 5.88 2.56 -7.24
C THR A 188 4.69 3.40 -7.69
N ALA A 189 4.82 4.72 -7.58
CA ALA A 189 3.81 5.69 -7.99
C ALA A 189 4.12 6.29 -9.37
N HIS A 190 3.07 6.74 -10.06
CA HIS A 190 3.20 7.55 -11.27
C HIS A 190 3.43 9.03 -10.86
N LEU A 191 4.68 9.38 -10.56
CA LEU A 191 5.11 10.71 -10.14
C LEU A 191 6.32 11.14 -10.97
N ARG A 192 6.38 12.41 -11.37
CA ARG A 192 7.64 13.01 -11.85
C ARG A 192 8.51 13.38 -10.67
N VAL A 193 9.77 13.02 -10.74
CA VAL A 193 10.76 13.31 -9.69
C VAL A 193 12.03 13.87 -10.35
N PRO A 194 12.03 15.14 -10.78
CA PRO A 194 13.12 15.74 -11.56
C PRO A 194 14.49 15.66 -10.86
N ALA A 195 14.49 15.64 -9.54
CA ALA A 195 15.71 15.50 -8.75
C ALA A 195 16.45 14.16 -9.01
N TYR A 196 15.76 13.11 -9.45
CA TYR A 196 16.32 11.80 -9.77
C TYR A 196 16.27 11.46 -11.25
N ASP A 197 15.22 11.90 -11.96
CA ASP A 197 15.06 11.71 -13.40
C ASP A 197 14.49 12.97 -14.07
N ALA A 198 15.36 13.70 -14.73
CA ALA A 198 14.98 14.93 -15.46
C ALA A 198 14.29 14.66 -16.81
N SER A 199 14.15 13.40 -17.24
CA SER A 199 13.52 13.04 -18.54
C SER A 199 12.01 13.29 -18.58
N GLY A 200 11.37 13.57 -17.44
CA GLY A 200 9.93 13.73 -17.31
C GLY A 200 9.14 12.40 -17.25
N ARG A 201 9.83 11.27 -17.26
CA ARG A 201 9.18 9.98 -17.08
C ARG A 201 8.60 9.83 -15.66
N PRO A 202 7.48 9.13 -15.50
CA PRO A 202 6.99 8.79 -14.16
C PRO A 202 7.96 7.82 -13.47
N ALA A 203 8.07 7.92 -12.14
CA ALA A 203 8.95 7.10 -11.32
C ALA A 203 8.78 5.60 -11.59
N SER A 204 7.54 5.15 -11.77
CA SER A 204 7.20 3.76 -12.09
C SER A 204 7.74 3.25 -13.44
N LEU A 205 8.21 4.13 -14.32
CA LEU A 205 8.80 3.80 -15.63
C LEU A 205 10.24 4.31 -15.76
N SER A 206 10.82 4.86 -14.69
CA SER A 206 12.18 5.39 -14.67
C SER A 206 13.18 4.36 -14.17
N PRO A 207 14.11 3.87 -14.97
CA PRO A 207 15.19 3.00 -14.51
C PRO A 207 16.07 3.66 -13.44
N LEU A 208 16.20 4.99 -13.46
CA LEU A 208 16.98 5.73 -12.47
C LEU A 208 16.35 5.75 -11.07
N ILE A 209 15.08 5.37 -10.96
CA ILE A 209 14.32 5.39 -9.70
C ILE A 209 13.96 3.98 -9.23
N THR A 210 13.76 3.05 -10.16
CA THR A 210 13.24 1.70 -9.85
C THR A 210 14.24 0.57 -10.03
N THR A 211 15.48 0.87 -10.40
CA THR A 211 16.53 -0.17 -10.62
C THR A 211 17.67 -0.08 -9.60
#